data_f5db41666f0af37fce0d56513d0c2c1a
#
_entry.id   f5db41666f0af37fce0d56513d0c2c1a
#
_cell.length_a   1.000
_cell.length_b   1.000
_cell.length_c   1.000
_cell.angle_alpha   90.00
_cell.angle_beta   90.00
_cell.angle_gamma   90.00
#
_symmetry.space_group_name_H-M   'P 1'
#
loop_
_entity.id
_entity.type
_entity.pdbx_description
1 polymer ?
#
loop_
_entity_poly.entity_id
_entity_poly.type
_entity_poly.pdbx_seq_one_letter_code
_entity_poly.pdbx_strand_id
1 'polypeptide(L)'
;MSGVQQRRNKLAKRVHEQIELLKAQQAGTTYAPIKFRTYKDTETGARKQIEVAKRVKCWWFGADNGKLALSVRYGSRVLELAKGKYAIEVANERDLLSALELVKSATLAGELDGAIDNASNKLRAGFAK
;
A
#
# COMPACT_ATOMS: atom_id res chain seq x y z
N MET A 1 -11.56 14.33 -11.84
CA MET A 1 -11.47 12.91 -11.48
C MET A 1 -12.41 12.63 -10.30
N SER A 2 -13.21 11.57 -10.35
CA SER A 2 -14.14 11.23 -9.27
C SER A 2 -13.39 10.75 -8.02
N GLY A 3 -14.05 10.84 -6.86
CA GLY A 3 -13.48 10.35 -5.61
C GLY A 3 -13.20 8.85 -5.64
N VAL A 4 -14.05 8.08 -6.33
CA VAL A 4 -13.86 6.63 -6.53
C VAL A 4 -12.57 6.38 -7.33
N GLN A 5 -12.37 7.10 -8.42
CA GLN A 5 -11.20 6.94 -9.27
C GLN A 5 -9.93 7.34 -8.52
N GLN A 6 -9.97 8.40 -7.72
CA GLN A 6 -8.83 8.81 -6.89
C GLN A 6 -8.45 7.73 -5.88
N ARG A 7 -9.44 7.11 -5.24
CA ARG A 7 -9.21 6.02 -4.27
C ARG A 7 -8.63 4.78 -4.94
N ARG A 8 -9.13 4.42 -6.12
CA ARG A 8 -8.57 3.30 -6.91
C ARG A 8 -7.11 3.56 -7.27
N ASN A 9 -6.81 4.76 -7.77
CA ASN A 9 -5.46 5.12 -8.17
C ASN A 9 -4.51 5.15 -6.98
N LYS A 10 -4.95 5.65 -5.84
CA LYS A 10 -4.16 5.68 -4.61
C LYS A 10 -3.79 4.26 -4.17
N LEU A 11 -4.76 3.36 -4.12
CA LEU A 11 -4.49 1.97 -3.73
C LEU A 11 -3.62 1.25 -4.76
N ALA A 12 -3.92 1.41 -6.06
CA ALA A 12 -3.13 0.78 -7.12
C ALA A 12 -1.67 1.22 -7.06
N LYS A 13 -1.42 2.49 -6.77
CA LYS A 13 -0.05 3.00 -6.59
C LYS A 13 0.65 2.32 -5.42
N ARG A 14 -0.05 2.14 -4.29
CA ARG A 14 0.50 1.47 -3.12
C ARG A 14 0.78 -0.01 -3.39
N VAL A 15 -0.11 -0.70 -4.10
CA VAL A 15 0.10 -2.09 -4.51
C VAL A 15 1.32 -2.19 -5.43
N HIS A 16 1.45 -1.27 -6.37
CA HIS A 16 2.62 -1.23 -7.26
C HIS A 16 3.92 -1.06 -6.46
N GLU A 17 3.93 -0.20 -5.45
CA GLU A 17 5.10 -0.06 -4.57
C GLU A 17 5.45 -1.38 -3.88
N GLN A 18 4.46 -2.18 -3.49
CA GLN A 18 4.70 -3.50 -2.89
C GLN A 18 5.30 -4.49 -3.90
N ILE A 19 4.82 -4.44 -5.14
CA ILE A 19 5.38 -5.27 -6.22
C ILE A 19 6.85 -4.93 -6.45
N GLU A 20 7.19 -3.64 -6.52
CA GLU A 20 8.58 -3.21 -6.72
C GLU A 20 9.46 -3.56 -5.52
N LEU A 21 8.92 -3.46 -4.31
CA LEU A 21 9.62 -3.85 -3.09
C LEU A 21 9.96 -5.35 -3.11
N LEU A 22 9.00 -6.20 -3.50
CA LEU A 22 9.23 -7.64 -3.60
C LEU A 22 10.28 -7.97 -4.65
N LYS A 23 10.20 -7.34 -5.83
CA LYS A 23 11.19 -7.52 -6.89
C LYS A 23 12.60 -7.12 -6.44
N ALA A 24 12.70 -6.01 -5.71
CA ALA A 24 13.97 -5.55 -5.15
C ALA A 24 14.54 -6.55 -4.15
N GLN A 25 13.72 -7.11 -3.28
CA GLN A 25 14.15 -8.13 -2.32
C GLN A 25 14.64 -9.39 -3.04
N GLN A 26 13.95 -9.82 -4.09
CA GLN A 26 14.35 -10.98 -4.89
C GLN A 26 15.68 -10.75 -5.61
N ALA A 27 15.96 -9.52 -6.02
CA ALA A 27 17.20 -9.13 -6.68
C ALA A 27 18.32 -8.80 -5.69
N GLY A 28 18.04 -8.79 -4.39
CA GLY A 28 19.01 -8.42 -3.37
C GLY A 28 19.30 -6.92 -3.30
N THR A 29 18.41 -6.09 -3.84
CA THR A 29 18.55 -4.63 -3.83
C THR A 29 17.54 -4.00 -2.87
N THR A 30 17.66 -2.69 -2.67
CA THR A 30 16.73 -1.93 -1.82
C THR A 30 15.84 -1.07 -2.68
N TYR A 31 14.51 -1.15 -2.46
CA TYR A 31 13.55 -0.25 -3.08
C TYR A 31 13.28 0.91 -2.14
N ALA A 32 13.71 2.10 -2.53
CA ALA A 32 13.51 3.33 -1.76
C ALA A 32 13.24 4.47 -2.74
N PRO A 33 11.97 4.63 -3.20
CA PRO A 33 11.66 5.70 -4.13
C PRO A 33 11.91 7.06 -3.48
N ILE A 34 12.33 8.01 -4.29
CA ILE A 34 12.61 9.36 -3.82
C ILE A 34 11.33 10.16 -3.75
N LYS A 35 11.12 10.87 -2.65
CA LYS A 35 10.06 11.85 -2.52
C LYS A 35 10.67 13.19 -2.14
N PHE A 36 9.98 14.27 -2.50
CA PHE A 36 10.39 15.61 -2.14
C PHE A 36 9.72 16.04 -0.84
N ARG A 37 10.52 16.58 0.06
CA ARG A 37 10.04 17.11 1.32
C ARG A 37 10.34 18.60 1.38
N THR A 38 9.33 19.41 1.68
CA THR A 38 9.49 20.85 1.82
C THR A 38 9.83 21.18 3.27
N TYR A 39 10.83 22.02 3.46
CA TYR A 39 11.13 22.57 4.78
C TYR A 39 11.36 24.08 4.67
N LYS A 40 11.16 24.75 5.80
CA LYS A 40 11.37 26.21 5.89
C LYS A 40 12.74 26.47 6.50
N ASP A 41 13.57 27.24 5.78
CA ASP A 41 14.86 27.69 6.30
C ASP A 41 14.61 28.75 7.39
N THR A 42 15.09 28.52 8.60
CA THR A 42 14.87 29.40 9.73
C THR A 42 15.66 30.73 9.62
N GLU A 43 16.75 30.73 8.86
CA GLU A 43 17.58 31.90 8.67
C GLU A 43 17.02 32.83 7.61
N THR A 44 16.60 32.32 6.48
CA THR A 44 16.13 33.08 5.33
C THR A 44 14.61 33.17 5.22
N GLY A 45 13.89 32.27 5.91
CA GLY A 45 12.45 32.13 5.77
C GLY A 45 12.01 31.48 4.45
N ALA A 46 12.95 31.14 3.58
CA ALA A 46 12.64 30.51 2.29
C ALA A 46 12.25 29.05 2.47
N ARG A 47 11.33 28.58 1.61
CA ARG A 47 10.97 27.17 1.54
C ARG A 47 11.87 26.49 0.53
N LYS A 48 12.43 25.36 0.93
CA LYS A 48 13.29 24.54 0.06
C LYS A 48 12.74 23.14 0.00
N GLN A 49 12.93 22.49 -1.15
CA GLN A 49 12.60 21.08 -1.34
C GLN A 49 13.87 20.26 -1.29
N ILE A 50 13.84 19.18 -0.54
CA ILE A 50 14.94 18.21 -0.48
C ILE A 50 14.44 16.85 -0.91
N GLU A 51 15.34 16.07 -1.51
CA GLU A 51 15.06 14.69 -1.87
C GLU A 51 15.26 13.80 -0.65
N VAL A 52 14.25 12.99 -0.33
CA VAL A 52 14.30 12.06 0.79
C VAL A 52 13.91 10.67 0.28
N ALA A 53 14.68 9.66 0.65
CA ALA A 53 14.31 8.28 0.35
C ALA A 53 13.03 7.91 1.11
N LYS A 54 12.01 7.46 0.37
CA LYS A 54 10.76 7.04 0.96
C LYS A 54 10.90 5.61 1.47
N ARG A 55 10.57 5.39 2.74
CA ARG A 55 10.53 4.05 3.29
C ARG A 55 9.18 3.41 2.95
N VAL A 56 9.21 2.33 2.18
CA VAL A 56 8.01 1.56 1.83
C VAL A 56 7.89 0.41 2.84
N LYS A 57 6.77 0.39 3.56
CA LYS A 57 6.51 -0.62 4.57
C LYS A 57 5.97 -1.90 3.93
N CYS A 58 6.57 -3.03 4.24
CA CYS A 58 6.19 -4.34 3.72
C CYS A 58 4.81 -4.77 4.22
N TRP A 59 3.96 -5.24 3.31
CA TRP A 59 2.60 -5.69 3.61
C TRP A 59 2.49 -7.20 3.87
N TRP A 60 3.53 -7.96 3.60
CA TRP A 60 3.51 -9.40 3.80
C TRP A 60 4.42 -9.79 4.95
N PHE A 61 4.10 -10.94 5.55
CA PHE A 61 4.87 -11.47 6.67
C PHE A 61 4.82 -12.99 6.64
N GLY A 62 5.77 -13.64 7.34
CA GLY A 62 5.78 -15.08 7.48
C GLY A 62 4.69 -15.55 8.45
N ALA A 63 3.88 -16.51 8.00
CA ALA A 63 2.88 -17.15 8.85
C ALA A 63 3.48 -18.36 9.56
N ASP A 64 2.85 -18.79 10.66
CA ASP A 64 3.35 -19.88 11.51
C ASP A 64 3.53 -21.21 10.78
N ASN A 65 2.77 -21.44 9.72
CA ASN A 65 2.83 -22.66 8.90
C ASN A 65 3.91 -22.63 7.81
N GLY A 66 4.82 -21.67 7.83
CA GLY A 66 5.87 -21.52 6.82
C GLY A 66 5.41 -20.86 5.52
N LYS A 67 4.16 -20.46 5.45
CA LYS A 67 3.61 -19.72 4.31
C LYS A 67 3.73 -18.21 4.51
N LEU A 68 3.45 -17.44 3.47
CA LEU A 68 3.42 -15.98 3.54
C LEU A 68 1.97 -15.49 3.62
N ALA A 69 1.75 -14.44 4.38
CA ALA A 69 0.44 -13.80 4.48
C ALA A 69 0.56 -12.35 3.99
N LEU A 70 -0.32 -11.95 3.08
CA LEU A 70 -0.37 -10.62 2.50
C LEU A 70 -1.60 -9.89 3.03
N SER A 71 -1.39 -8.70 3.64
CA SER A 71 -2.47 -7.81 4.06
C SER A 71 -2.47 -6.58 3.16
N VAL A 72 -3.58 -6.33 2.47
CA VAL A 72 -3.75 -5.14 1.62
C VAL A 72 -4.23 -4.00 2.49
N ARG A 73 -3.55 -2.86 2.43
CA ARG A 73 -3.86 -1.70 3.28
C ARG A 73 -4.29 -0.49 2.47
N TYR A 74 -5.29 0.22 2.99
CA TYR A 74 -5.69 1.53 2.52
C TYR A 74 -5.43 2.53 3.65
N GLY A 75 -4.38 3.35 3.49
CA GLY A 75 -3.90 4.17 4.59
C GLY A 75 -3.38 3.29 5.72
N SER A 76 -3.88 3.50 6.93
CA SER A 76 -3.52 2.72 8.12
C SER A 76 -4.44 1.51 8.35
N ARG A 77 -5.47 1.31 7.51
CA ARG A 77 -6.44 0.24 7.69
C ARG A 77 -6.16 -0.94 6.78
N VAL A 78 -6.27 -2.15 7.34
CA VAL A 78 -6.24 -3.38 6.57
C VAL A 78 -7.59 -3.57 5.90
N LEU A 79 -7.60 -3.85 4.59
CA LEU A 79 -8.84 -4.06 3.86
C LEU A 79 -9.42 -5.44 4.15
N GLU A 80 -10.72 -5.49 4.36
CA GLU A 80 -11.48 -6.74 4.40
C GLU A 80 -11.75 -7.16 2.95
N LEU A 81 -10.99 -8.15 2.46
CA LEU A 81 -11.06 -8.61 1.08
C LEU A 81 -12.24 -9.53 0.81
N ALA A 82 -12.67 -10.27 1.84
CA ALA A 82 -13.89 -11.05 1.84
C ALA A 82 -14.41 -11.06 3.28
N LYS A 83 -15.65 -11.41 3.50
CA LYS A 83 -16.26 -11.36 4.83
C LYS A 83 -15.40 -12.11 5.87
N GLY A 84 -14.89 -11.36 6.85
CA GLY A 84 -14.02 -11.90 7.90
C GLY A 84 -12.59 -12.21 7.46
N LYS A 85 -12.21 -11.86 6.24
CA LYS A 85 -10.87 -12.17 5.70
C LYS A 85 -10.07 -10.91 5.43
N TYR A 86 -8.97 -10.75 6.15
CA TYR A 86 -8.10 -9.57 6.12
C TYR A 86 -6.72 -9.85 5.55
N ALA A 87 -6.43 -11.11 5.16
CA ALA A 87 -5.14 -11.48 4.62
C ALA A 87 -5.29 -12.57 3.57
N ILE A 88 -4.35 -12.58 2.62
CA ILE A 88 -4.23 -13.60 1.59
C ILE A 88 -3.03 -14.47 1.95
N GLU A 89 -3.23 -15.77 2.12
CA GLU A 89 -2.15 -16.71 2.37
C GLU A 89 -1.62 -17.26 1.05
N VAL A 90 -0.30 -17.22 0.88
CA VAL A 90 0.38 -17.73 -0.31
C VAL A 90 1.54 -18.66 0.10
N ALA A 91 1.88 -19.61 -0.77
CA ALA A 91 2.86 -20.63 -0.45
C ALA A 91 4.31 -20.11 -0.49
N ASN A 92 4.61 -19.16 -1.38
CA ASN A 92 5.96 -18.66 -1.60
C ASN A 92 5.95 -17.26 -2.23
N GLU A 93 7.14 -16.70 -2.47
CA GLU A 93 7.29 -15.35 -3.05
C GLU A 93 6.74 -15.23 -4.46
N ARG A 94 6.82 -16.30 -5.24
CA ARG A 94 6.29 -16.31 -6.61
C ARG A 94 4.77 -16.16 -6.61
N ASP A 95 4.10 -16.88 -5.72
CA ASP A 95 2.65 -16.78 -5.54
C ASP A 95 2.28 -15.43 -4.94
N LEU A 96 3.14 -14.86 -4.08
CA LEU A 96 2.95 -13.53 -3.52
C LEU A 96 2.95 -12.48 -4.63
N LEU A 97 3.88 -12.55 -5.58
CA LEU A 97 3.92 -11.61 -6.71
C LEU A 97 2.64 -11.71 -7.54
N SER A 98 2.19 -12.94 -7.84
CA SER A 98 0.95 -13.17 -8.57
C SER A 98 -0.25 -12.58 -7.83
N ALA A 99 -0.31 -12.75 -6.51
CA ALA A 99 -1.38 -12.19 -5.67
C ALA A 99 -1.37 -10.66 -5.70
N LEU A 100 -0.19 -10.03 -5.62
CA LEU A 100 -0.07 -8.57 -5.69
C LEU A 100 -0.53 -8.03 -7.06
N GLU A 101 -0.15 -8.69 -8.13
CA GLU A 101 -0.58 -8.29 -9.48
C GLU A 101 -2.10 -8.45 -9.65
N LEU A 102 -2.66 -9.52 -9.10
CA LEU A 102 -4.11 -9.74 -9.10
C LEU A 102 -4.84 -8.65 -8.31
N VAL A 103 -4.34 -8.29 -7.14
CA VAL A 103 -4.91 -7.21 -6.32
C VAL A 103 -4.86 -5.89 -7.07
N LYS A 104 -3.76 -5.58 -7.75
CA LYS A 104 -3.63 -4.37 -8.56
C LYS A 104 -4.69 -4.33 -9.67
N SER A 105 -4.84 -5.42 -10.40
CA SER A 105 -5.84 -5.53 -11.47
C SER A 105 -7.26 -5.39 -10.93
N ALA A 106 -7.57 -6.05 -9.82
CA ALA A 106 -8.87 -5.96 -9.17
C ALA A 106 -9.18 -4.54 -8.69
N THR A 107 -8.17 -3.84 -8.16
CA THR A 107 -8.31 -2.45 -7.73
C THR A 107 -8.69 -1.54 -8.90
N LEU A 108 -7.98 -1.67 -10.02
CA LEU A 108 -8.23 -0.85 -11.21
C LEU A 108 -9.57 -1.20 -11.87
N ALA A 109 -10.02 -2.44 -11.77
CA ALA A 109 -11.33 -2.87 -12.27
C ALA A 109 -12.50 -2.45 -11.36
N GLY A 110 -12.21 -1.93 -10.16
CA GLY A 110 -13.23 -1.49 -9.21
C GLY A 110 -13.78 -2.58 -8.30
N GLU A 111 -13.21 -3.77 -8.32
CA GLU A 111 -13.69 -4.90 -7.51
C GLU A 111 -13.48 -4.69 -6.00
N LEU A 112 -12.56 -3.81 -5.61
CA LEU A 112 -12.26 -3.51 -4.21
C LEU A 112 -12.91 -2.22 -3.71
N ASP A 113 -13.75 -1.56 -4.50
CA ASP A 113 -14.37 -0.28 -4.13
C ASP A 113 -15.14 -0.37 -2.81
N GLY A 114 -15.89 -1.45 -2.59
CA GLY A 114 -16.63 -1.66 -1.35
C GLY A 114 -15.72 -1.75 -0.13
N ALA A 115 -14.62 -2.49 -0.24
CA ALA A 115 -13.64 -2.63 0.83
C ALA A 115 -12.94 -1.29 1.12
N ILE A 116 -12.61 -0.53 0.08
CA ILE A 116 -12.01 0.80 0.22
C ILE A 116 -12.97 1.76 0.91
N ASP A 117 -14.23 1.76 0.52
CA ASP A 117 -15.25 2.61 1.15
C ASP A 117 -15.42 2.27 2.64
N ASN A 118 -15.46 1.00 2.99
CA ASN A 118 -15.55 0.57 4.39
C ASN A 118 -14.35 1.04 5.21
N ALA A 119 -13.14 0.91 4.68
CA ALA A 119 -11.93 1.37 5.35
C ALA A 119 -11.92 2.89 5.51
N SER A 120 -12.32 3.63 4.47
CA SER A 120 -12.40 5.09 4.49
C SER A 120 -13.42 5.57 5.52
N ASN A 121 -14.60 4.95 5.58
CA ASN A 121 -15.65 5.29 6.55
C ASN A 121 -15.22 5.02 7.99
N LYS A 122 -14.52 3.93 8.24
CA LYS A 122 -13.98 3.62 9.56
C LYS A 122 -12.94 4.64 10.02
N LEU A 123 -12.11 5.12 9.10
CA LEU A 123 -11.14 6.18 9.40
C LEU A 123 -11.85 7.48 9.78
N ARG A 124 -12.88 7.88 9.02
CA ARG A 124 -13.68 9.08 9.32
C ARG A 124 -14.37 8.97 10.66
N ALA A 125 -14.97 7.82 10.96
CA ALA A 125 -15.64 7.58 12.23
C ALA A 125 -14.67 7.71 13.40
N GLY A 126 -13.43 7.25 13.23
CA GLY A 126 -12.37 7.41 14.23
C GLY A 126 -12.01 8.87 14.48
N PHE A 127 -12.01 9.70 13.44
CA PHE A 127 -11.71 11.14 13.57
C PHE A 127 -12.90 11.97 14.08
N ALA A 128 -14.11 11.46 13.94
CA ALA A 128 -15.33 12.18 14.34
C ALA A 128 -15.64 12.09 15.85
N LYS A 129 -14.91 11.30 16.58
CA LYS A 129 -15.14 11.12 18.04
C LYS A 129 -14.52 12.23 18.87
#